data_91273664da58a12d5a6c2ca041425b25
#
_entry.id   91273664da58a12d5a6c2ca041425b25
#
_cell.length_a   1.000
_cell.length_b   1.000
_cell.length_c   1.000
_cell.angle_alpha   90.00
_cell.angle_beta   90.00
_cell.angle_gamma   90.00
#
_symmetry.space_group_name_H-M   'P 1'
#
loop_
_entity.id
_entity.type
_entity.pdbx_description
1 polymer ?
#
loop_
_entity_poly.entity_id
_entity_poly.type
_entity_poly.pdbx_seq_one_letter_code
_entity_poly.pdbx_strand_id
1 'polypeptide(L)'
;MRLKTAGLLTLATLLGGATNANAAMLYDIYAGLTLGAGGQTIFAGDDNNSTSAAAYGAVIGMDIPLVRIELEYNYLNASESHMHVGMINAYFKMPSTVIKPYLGIGLGTVFNGDVDDTFNIRNEAAYQGMLGLTFDIPVIPFNVDVEGRVLYAPDVFKTADAKPDLLHYDLRLKLRYVF
;
A
#
# COMPACT_ATOMS: atom_id res chain seq x y z
N MET A 1 14.77 28.96 12.61
CA MET A 1 14.67 27.49 12.50
C MET A 1 13.56 26.98 13.43
N ARG A 2 12.27 27.29 13.15
CA ARG A 2 11.11 26.88 13.97
C ARG A 2 9.84 26.80 13.10
N LEU A 3 9.84 25.93 12.05
CA LEU A 3 8.64 25.78 11.20
C LEU A 3 8.27 24.33 10.86
N LYS A 4 8.93 23.33 11.46
CA LYS A 4 8.70 21.90 11.11
C LYS A 4 7.79 21.15 12.07
N THR A 5 7.38 21.72 13.19
CA THR A 5 6.53 21.06 14.20
C THR A 5 5.04 21.39 14.10
N ALA A 6 4.66 22.40 13.35
CA ALA A 6 3.25 22.82 13.25
C ALA A 6 2.41 21.88 12.34
N GLY A 7 3.03 21.25 11.34
CA GLY A 7 2.32 20.39 10.38
C GLY A 7 1.85 19.05 10.96
N LEU A 8 2.59 18.49 11.91
CA LEU A 8 2.22 17.20 12.51
C LEU A 8 1.08 17.33 13.53
N LEU A 9 1.01 18.45 14.25
CA LEU A 9 -0.07 18.67 15.21
C LEU A 9 -1.42 18.95 14.54
N THR A 10 -1.43 19.53 13.34
CA THR A 10 -2.68 19.85 12.63
C THR A 10 -3.33 18.59 12.04
N LEU A 11 -2.55 17.58 11.68
CA LEU A 11 -3.09 16.31 11.21
C LEU A 11 -3.71 15.48 12.34
N ALA A 12 -3.11 15.54 13.53
CA ALA A 12 -3.62 14.84 14.73
C ALA A 12 -4.94 15.43 15.26
N THR A 13 -5.17 16.73 15.09
CA THR A 13 -6.42 17.38 15.53
C THR A 13 -7.59 17.15 14.57
N LEU A 14 -7.33 16.87 13.29
CA LEU A 14 -8.37 16.48 12.33
C LEU A 14 -8.87 15.04 12.56
N LEU A 15 -8.04 14.16 13.12
CA LEU A 15 -8.41 12.80 13.44
C LEU A 15 -9.11 12.65 14.81
N GLY A 16 -8.92 13.60 15.71
CA GLY A 16 -9.48 13.56 17.08
C GLY A 16 -10.87 14.21 17.24
N GLY A 17 -11.41 14.85 16.23
CA GLY A 17 -12.64 15.63 16.30
C GLY A 17 -13.95 14.90 15.97
N ALA A 18 -13.92 13.61 15.62
CA ALA A 18 -15.07 12.90 15.05
C ALA A 18 -15.90 12.07 16.05
N THR A 19 -15.78 12.28 17.35
CA THR A 19 -16.37 11.32 18.33
C THR A 19 -17.78 11.63 18.82
N ASN A 20 -18.55 12.58 18.26
CA ASN A 20 -19.93 12.83 18.69
C ASN A 20 -20.85 13.35 17.58
N ALA A 21 -21.04 12.58 16.51
CA ALA A 21 -22.15 12.81 15.60
C ALA A 21 -22.88 11.49 15.36
N ASN A 22 -24.03 11.28 15.99
CA ASN A 22 -25.01 10.24 15.65
C ASN A 22 -25.69 10.53 14.28
N ALA A 23 -24.92 10.86 13.27
CA ALA A 23 -25.29 10.67 11.89
C ALA A 23 -24.68 9.33 11.50
N ALA A 24 -25.46 8.39 10.97
CA ALA A 24 -24.92 7.17 10.38
C ALA A 24 -23.84 7.61 9.41
N MET A 25 -22.56 7.49 9.81
CA MET A 25 -21.45 7.86 8.94
C MET A 25 -21.50 6.91 7.76
N LEU A 26 -21.69 7.47 6.57
CA LEU A 26 -21.66 6.71 5.32
C LEU A 26 -20.25 6.22 4.97
N TYR A 27 -19.27 6.49 5.82
CA TYR A 27 -17.87 6.09 5.62
C TYR A 27 -17.15 5.90 6.96
N ASP A 28 -16.24 4.97 6.98
CA ASP A 28 -15.33 4.70 8.10
C ASP A 28 -13.91 5.12 7.72
N ILE A 29 -13.21 5.80 8.61
CA ILE A 29 -11.79 6.11 8.45
C ILE A 29 -11.00 5.05 9.19
N TYR A 30 -9.90 4.59 8.61
CA TYR A 30 -9.04 3.60 9.23
C TYR A 30 -7.56 3.88 8.98
N ALA A 31 -6.73 3.32 9.84
CA ALA A 31 -5.29 3.19 9.63
C ALA A 31 -4.89 1.72 9.85
N GLY A 32 -3.81 1.27 9.22
CA GLY A 32 -3.40 -0.12 9.33
C GLY A 32 -1.94 -0.36 9.00
N LEU A 33 -1.52 -1.59 9.32
CA LEU A 33 -0.20 -2.11 8.98
C LEU A 33 -0.35 -3.30 8.04
N THR A 34 0.63 -3.50 7.16
CA THR A 34 0.67 -4.59 6.20
C THR A 34 1.95 -5.38 6.31
N LEU A 35 1.86 -6.68 6.14
CA LEU A 35 2.97 -7.62 6.07
C LEU A 35 2.73 -8.57 4.91
N GLY A 36 3.68 -8.66 3.97
CA GLY A 36 3.58 -9.49 2.79
C GLY A 36 4.83 -10.34 2.59
N ALA A 37 4.64 -11.49 1.96
CA ALA A 37 5.71 -12.35 1.49
C ALA A 37 5.39 -12.87 0.08
N GLY A 38 6.38 -12.88 -0.78
CA GLY A 38 6.19 -13.25 -2.18
C GLY A 38 7.49 -13.32 -2.96
N GLY A 39 7.42 -12.92 -4.21
CA GLY A 39 8.55 -12.91 -5.12
C GLY A 39 8.60 -11.63 -5.94
N GLN A 40 9.79 -11.38 -6.45
CA GLN A 40 10.09 -10.28 -7.34
C GLN A 40 10.81 -10.83 -8.56
N THR A 41 10.37 -10.43 -9.75
CA THR A 41 11.01 -10.76 -11.01
C THR A 41 11.42 -9.49 -11.73
N ILE A 42 12.68 -9.41 -12.12
CA ILE A 42 13.23 -8.32 -12.92
C ILE A 42 13.42 -8.84 -14.33
N PHE A 43 12.82 -8.18 -15.32
CA PHE A 43 12.93 -8.51 -16.74
C PHE A 43 13.99 -7.61 -17.36
N ALA A 44 15.18 -8.18 -17.62
CA ALA A 44 16.29 -7.48 -18.26
C ALA A 44 16.63 -8.17 -19.61
N GLY A 45 15.83 -7.94 -20.64
CA GLY A 45 15.97 -8.61 -21.93
C GLY A 45 15.63 -10.10 -21.85
N ASP A 46 16.53 -10.98 -22.26
CA ASP A 46 16.36 -12.44 -22.24
C ASP A 46 16.64 -13.07 -20.86
N ASP A 47 17.20 -12.31 -19.91
CA ASP A 47 17.52 -12.79 -18.57
C ASP A 47 16.41 -12.42 -17.57
N ASN A 48 15.77 -13.44 -17.00
CA ASN A 48 14.77 -13.30 -15.95
C ASN A 48 15.38 -13.73 -14.61
N ASN A 49 15.50 -12.81 -13.68
CA ASN A 49 15.96 -13.13 -12.32
C ASN A 49 14.80 -13.02 -11.34
N SER A 50 14.49 -14.12 -10.66
CA SER A 50 13.41 -14.19 -9.65
C SER A 50 14.01 -14.39 -8.25
N THR A 51 13.58 -13.56 -7.32
CA THR A 51 14.07 -13.56 -5.93
C THR A 51 12.90 -13.48 -4.95
N SER A 52 13.04 -14.10 -3.79
CA SER A 52 12.08 -13.96 -2.70
C SER A 52 12.10 -12.53 -2.15
N ALA A 53 10.92 -12.01 -1.86
CA ALA A 53 10.76 -10.66 -1.34
C ALA A 53 9.79 -10.64 -0.16
N ALA A 54 10.07 -9.76 0.80
CA ALA A 54 9.16 -9.42 1.89
C ALA A 54 8.69 -7.97 1.72
N ALA A 55 7.46 -7.70 2.13
CA ALA A 55 6.87 -6.37 2.06
C ALA A 55 6.32 -5.96 3.42
N TYR A 56 6.61 -4.74 3.82
CA TYR A 56 6.10 -4.12 5.06
C TYR A 56 5.49 -2.78 4.71
N GLY A 57 4.35 -2.45 5.28
CA GLY A 57 3.72 -1.20 4.93
C GLY A 57 2.78 -0.65 5.97
N ALA A 58 2.33 0.57 5.70
CA ALA A 58 1.30 1.24 6.45
C ALA A 58 0.26 1.80 5.49
N VAL A 59 -0.98 1.82 5.94
CA VAL A 59 -2.12 2.29 5.16
C VAL A 59 -2.96 3.25 5.97
N ILE A 60 -3.57 4.19 5.27
CA ILE A 60 -4.65 5.02 5.78
C ILE A 60 -5.72 5.10 4.70
N GLY A 61 -6.99 4.98 5.08
CA GLY A 61 -8.04 4.95 4.08
C GLY A 61 -9.41 5.29 4.61
N MET A 62 -10.32 5.32 3.66
CA MET A 62 -11.73 5.55 3.89
C MET A 62 -12.53 4.40 3.28
N ASP A 63 -13.39 3.82 4.09
CA ASP A 63 -14.24 2.70 3.75
C ASP A 63 -15.69 3.17 3.58
N ILE A 64 -16.22 3.08 2.37
CA ILE A 64 -17.62 3.33 2.00
C ILE A 64 -18.26 1.96 1.73
N PRO A 65 -19.58 1.76 1.83
CA PRO A 65 -20.19 0.43 1.78
C PRO A 65 -19.74 -0.51 0.65
N LEU A 66 -19.52 -0.01 -0.56
CA LEU A 66 -19.11 -0.80 -1.72
C LEU A 66 -17.69 -0.47 -2.20
N VAL A 67 -17.15 0.67 -1.80
CA VAL A 67 -15.87 1.20 -2.30
C VAL A 67 -14.97 1.56 -1.13
N ARG A 68 -13.69 1.25 -1.25
CA ARG A 68 -12.66 1.65 -0.31
C ARG A 68 -11.57 2.40 -1.06
N ILE A 69 -11.11 3.52 -0.52
CA ILE A 69 -9.98 4.29 -1.04
C ILE A 69 -8.88 4.28 0.02
N GLU A 70 -7.66 4.04 -0.38
CA GLU A 70 -6.55 3.82 0.52
C GLU A 70 -5.28 4.49 -0.02
N LEU A 71 -4.59 5.20 0.84
CA LEU A 71 -3.19 5.59 0.65
C LEU A 71 -2.32 4.54 1.32
N GLU A 72 -1.32 4.06 0.62
CA GLU A 72 -0.45 2.99 1.09
C GLU A 72 1.01 3.38 0.87
N TYR A 73 1.81 3.09 1.87
CA TYR A 73 3.26 3.11 1.80
C TYR A 73 3.80 1.72 2.06
N ASN A 74 4.68 1.24 1.19
CA ASN A 74 5.33 -0.07 1.31
C ASN A 74 6.85 0.08 1.24
N TYR A 75 7.51 -0.74 2.04
CA TYR A 75 8.91 -1.07 1.93
C TYR A 75 9.02 -2.50 1.42
N LEU A 76 9.60 -2.65 0.23
CA LEU A 76 9.87 -3.94 -0.39
C LEU A 76 11.32 -4.30 -0.12
N ASN A 77 11.53 -5.47 0.47
CA ASN A 77 12.85 -6.00 0.80
C ASN A 77 13.06 -7.30 0.02
N ALA A 78 13.87 -7.26 -1.00
CA ALA A 78 14.38 -8.41 -1.73
C ALA A 78 15.87 -8.57 -1.46
N SER A 79 16.42 -9.77 -1.65
CA SER A 79 17.80 -10.10 -1.23
C SER A 79 18.89 -9.15 -1.73
N GLU A 80 18.65 -8.43 -2.84
CA GLU A 80 19.62 -7.53 -3.47
C GLU A 80 19.10 -6.12 -3.72
N SER A 81 17.83 -5.83 -3.34
CA SER A 81 17.24 -4.51 -3.60
C SER A 81 16.23 -4.12 -2.53
N HIS A 82 16.28 -2.86 -2.14
CA HIS A 82 15.32 -2.24 -1.24
C HIS A 82 14.59 -1.13 -1.97
N MET A 83 13.26 -1.15 -1.92
CA MET A 83 12.45 -0.15 -2.60
C MET A 83 11.34 0.38 -1.70
N HIS A 84 11.07 1.65 -1.84
CA HIS A 84 9.95 2.34 -1.21
C HIS A 84 8.89 2.60 -2.27
N VAL A 85 7.65 2.25 -1.97
CA VAL A 85 6.53 2.39 -2.91
C VAL A 85 5.39 3.12 -2.23
N GLY A 86 4.94 4.21 -2.84
CA GLY A 86 3.73 4.94 -2.44
C GLY A 86 2.61 4.69 -3.43
N MET A 87 1.43 4.31 -2.94
CA MET A 87 0.28 3.93 -3.78
C MET A 87 -1.00 4.62 -3.34
N ILE A 88 -1.87 4.87 -4.30
CA ILE A 88 -3.28 5.20 -4.09
C ILE A 88 -4.08 4.02 -4.65
N ASN A 89 -4.90 3.41 -3.80
CA ASN A 89 -5.67 2.22 -4.10
C ASN A 89 -7.17 2.50 -4.08
N ALA A 90 -7.88 1.86 -4.98
CA ALA A 90 -9.33 1.80 -4.98
C ALA A 90 -9.77 0.33 -4.98
N TYR A 91 -10.70 0.00 -4.09
CA TYR A 91 -11.22 -1.37 -3.94
C TYR A 91 -12.73 -1.37 -4.12
N PHE A 92 -13.23 -2.37 -4.81
CA PHE A 92 -14.63 -2.71 -4.88
C PHE A 92 -14.89 -3.93 -3.99
N LYS A 93 -15.78 -3.77 -3.00
CA LYS A 93 -16.12 -4.78 -2.02
C LYS A 93 -17.48 -5.40 -2.35
N MET A 94 -17.58 -6.71 -2.24
CA MET A 94 -18.87 -7.38 -2.30
C MET A 94 -19.59 -7.27 -0.95
N PRO A 95 -20.86 -6.90 -0.93
CA PRO A 95 -21.63 -6.81 0.30
C PRO A 95 -21.78 -8.21 0.93
N SER A 96 -21.24 -8.37 2.13
CA SER A 96 -21.34 -9.58 2.93
C SER A 96 -21.22 -9.23 4.41
N THR A 97 -21.64 -10.11 5.31
CA THR A 97 -21.72 -9.80 6.74
C THR A 97 -20.41 -9.99 7.49
N VAL A 98 -19.69 -11.07 7.28
CA VAL A 98 -18.50 -11.43 8.06
C VAL A 98 -17.24 -11.48 7.18
N ILE A 99 -17.34 -12.09 6.00
CA ILE A 99 -16.24 -12.21 5.05
C ILE A 99 -16.61 -11.41 3.82
N LYS A 100 -15.84 -10.36 3.52
CA LYS A 100 -16.10 -9.45 2.39
C LYS A 100 -15.02 -9.63 1.33
N PRO A 101 -15.32 -10.37 0.25
CA PRO A 101 -14.42 -10.40 -0.89
C PRO A 101 -14.29 -9.02 -1.53
N TYR A 102 -13.11 -8.72 -2.03
CA TYR A 102 -12.87 -7.47 -2.76
C TYR A 102 -11.87 -7.65 -3.89
N LEU A 103 -11.98 -6.76 -4.85
CA LEU A 103 -11.03 -6.57 -5.94
C LEU A 103 -10.52 -5.14 -5.88
N GLY A 104 -9.23 -4.93 -6.10
CA GLY A 104 -8.62 -3.61 -6.04
C GLY A 104 -7.67 -3.34 -7.19
N ILE A 105 -7.52 -2.07 -7.48
CA ILE A 105 -6.49 -1.53 -8.38
C ILE A 105 -5.78 -0.38 -7.70
N GLY A 106 -4.53 -0.16 -8.04
CA GLY A 106 -3.74 0.92 -7.47
C GLY A 106 -2.79 1.55 -8.48
N LEU A 107 -2.52 2.82 -8.24
CA LEU A 107 -1.56 3.63 -8.99
C LEU A 107 -0.61 4.28 -8.00
N GLY A 108 0.66 4.40 -8.36
CA GLY A 108 1.63 5.01 -7.48
C GLY A 108 2.99 5.21 -8.10
N THR A 109 3.99 5.24 -7.23
CA THR A 109 5.36 5.50 -7.62
C THR A 109 6.33 4.69 -6.76
N VAL A 110 7.39 4.22 -7.38
CA VAL A 110 8.54 3.61 -6.71
C VAL A 110 9.56 4.70 -6.46
N PHE A 111 10.02 4.80 -5.20
CA PHE A 111 11.12 5.69 -4.81
C PHE A 111 12.37 4.83 -4.69
N ASN A 112 13.41 5.15 -5.43
CA ASN A 112 14.71 4.49 -5.27
C ASN A 112 15.51 5.27 -4.22
N GLY A 113 15.79 4.67 -3.07
CA GLY A 113 16.50 5.28 -1.96
C GLY A 113 17.88 4.69 -1.80
N ASP A 114 18.90 5.22 -2.50
CA ASP A 114 20.25 5.17 -2.00
C ASP A 114 20.45 6.36 -1.06
N VAL A 115 20.78 6.06 0.19
CA VAL A 115 21.09 7.06 1.22
C VAL A 115 22.57 7.39 1.10
N ASP A 116 22.97 8.12 0.07
CA ASP A 116 24.25 8.82 0.01
C ASP A 116 24.06 10.13 -0.77
N ASP A 117 24.03 11.22 -0.01
CA ASP A 117 24.19 12.66 -0.29
C ASP A 117 23.65 13.29 -1.60
N THR A 118 22.94 12.59 -2.45
CA THR A 118 22.24 13.22 -3.58
C THR A 118 20.91 12.51 -3.83
N PHE A 119 19.84 13.05 -3.30
CA PHE A 119 18.47 12.62 -3.56
C PHE A 119 18.15 12.72 -5.07
N ASN A 120 18.49 11.76 -5.85
CA ASN A 120 17.88 11.50 -7.15
C ASN A 120 16.61 10.66 -6.93
N ILE A 121 15.55 11.30 -6.48
CA ILE A 121 14.22 10.71 -6.45
C ILE A 121 13.78 10.52 -7.90
N ARG A 122 13.97 9.34 -8.45
CA ARG A 122 13.36 8.93 -9.70
C ARG A 122 11.99 8.35 -9.37
N ASN A 123 10.97 9.14 -9.58
CA ASN A 123 9.59 8.70 -9.47
C ASN A 123 9.24 7.89 -10.71
N GLU A 124 9.33 6.57 -10.63
CA GLU A 124 8.85 5.69 -11.69
C GLU A 124 7.41 5.24 -11.35
N ALA A 125 6.55 5.24 -12.37
CA ALA A 125 5.15 4.86 -12.18
C ALA A 125 5.03 3.38 -11.75
N ALA A 126 4.10 3.10 -10.87
CA ALA A 126 3.78 1.75 -10.43
C ALA A 126 2.27 1.51 -10.53
N TYR A 127 1.91 0.31 -10.93
CA TYR A 127 0.53 -0.15 -11.07
C TYR A 127 0.36 -1.42 -10.27
N GLN A 128 -0.79 -1.58 -9.60
CA GLN A 128 -1.05 -2.83 -8.90
C GLN A 128 -2.50 -3.29 -9.04
N GLY A 129 -2.65 -4.62 -9.03
CA GLY A 129 -3.92 -5.31 -8.94
C GLY A 129 -3.98 -6.14 -7.66
N MET A 130 -5.13 -6.16 -7.01
CA MET A 130 -5.31 -6.84 -5.72
C MET A 130 -6.63 -7.62 -5.70
N LEU A 131 -6.58 -8.79 -5.08
CA LEU A 131 -7.75 -9.61 -4.78
C LEU A 131 -7.64 -10.08 -3.34
N GLY A 132 -8.71 -9.92 -2.56
CA GLY A 132 -8.62 -10.28 -1.15
C GLY A 132 -9.95 -10.53 -0.46
N LEU A 133 -9.82 -10.86 0.82
CA LEU A 133 -10.92 -11.10 1.75
C LEU A 133 -10.70 -10.21 2.97
N THR A 134 -11.72 -9.45 3.36
CA THR A 134 -11.77 -8.76 4.64
C THR A 134 -12.55 -9.59 5.63
N PHE A 135 -12.00 -9.79 6.80
CA PHE A 135 -12.66 -10.40 7.96
C PHE A 135 -13.00 -9.29 8.95
N ASP A 136 -14.27 -8.97 9.04
CA ASP A 136 -14.77 -8.05 10.06
C ASP A 136 -14.96 -8.81 11.36
N ILE A 137 -14.30 -8.37 12.42
CA ILE A 137 -14.43 -8.98 13.75
C ILE A 137 -15.46 -8.15 14.53
N PRO A 138 -16.68 -8.68 14.74
CA PRO A 138 -17.70 -7.96 15.50
C PRO A 138 -17.19 -7.62 16.90
N VAL A 139 -17.57 -6.45 17.43
CA VAL A 139 -17.26 -6.01 18.80
C VAL A 139 -15.89 -5.36 18.97
N ILE A 140 -14.93 -5.53 18.06
CA ILE A 140 -13.64 -4.84 18.14
C ILE A 140 -13.42 -3.97 16.89
N PRO A 141 -12.75 -2.81 17.02
CA PRO A 141 -12.53 -1.90 15.90
C PRO A 141 -11.37 -2.36 14.99
N PHE A 142 -11.20 -3.67 14.83
CA PHE A 142 -10.12 -4.23 14.00
C PHE A 142 -10.69 -5.10 12.89
N ASN A 143 -10.19 -4.87 11.68
CA ASN A 143 -10.43 -5.70 10.51
C ASN A 143 -9.12 -6.34 10.05
N VAL A 144 -9.22 -7.59 9.61
CA VAL A 144 -8.08 -8.32 9.05
C VAL A 144 -8.35 -8.57 7.57
N ASP A 145 -7.42 -8.18 6.70
CA ASP A 145 -7.48 -8.52 5.28
C ASP A 145 -6.41 -9.55 4.93
N VAL A 146 -6.78 -10.52 4.11
CA VAL A 146 -5.86 -11.42 3.41
C VAL A 146 -5.93 -11.07 1.94
N GLU A 147 -4.82 -10.67 1.34
CA GLU A 147 -4.76 -10.07 0.00
C GLU A 147 -3.66 -10.70 -0.85
N GLY A 148 -3.99 -11.17 -2.04
CA GLY A 148 -3.04 -11.45 -3.09
C GLY A 148 -2.84 -10.20 -3.96
N ARG A 149 -1.59 -9.89 -4.28
CA ARG A 149 -1.21 -8.67 -5.00
C ARG A 149 -0.24 -8.96 -6.12
N VAL A 150 -0.39 -8.22 -7.20
CA VAL A 150 0.59 -8.12 -8.29
C VAL A 150 0.87 -6.63 -8.51
N LEU A 151 2.13 -6.24 -8.43
CA LEU A 151 2.62 -4.89 -8.68
C LEU A 151 3.56 -4.94 -9.88
N TYR A 152 3.31 -4.06 -10.84
CA TYR A 152 4.13 -3.85 -12.02
C TYR A 152 4.66 -2.43 -12.04
N ALA A 153 5.97 -2.28 -12.23
CA ALA A 153 6.61 -0.99 -12.36
C ALA A 153 7.55 -1.02 -13.57
N PRO A 154 7.20 -0.33 -14.66
CA PRO A 154 8.04 -0.24 -15.84
C PRO A 154 9.24 0.68 -15.60
N ASP A 155 10.33 0.41 -16.31
CA ASP A 155 11.53 1.29 -16.38
C ASP A 155 12.18 1.62 -15.00
N VAL A 156 12.00 0.77 -13.96
CA VAL A 156 12.46 1.07 -12.58
C VAL A 156 13.99 1.22 -12.50
N PHE A 157 14.72 0.45 -13.29
CA PHE A 157 16.17 0.49 -13.31
C PHE A 157 16.66 1.05 -14.64
N LYS A 158 17.30 2.23 -14.65
CA LYS A 158 17.94 2.79 -15.84
C LYS A 158 19.43 2.48 -15.82
N THR A 159 19.82 1.46 -16.57
CA THR A 159 21.21 1.27 -16.99
C THR A 159 21.37 1.89 -18.38
N ALA A 160 22.59 2.21 -18.81
CA ALA A 160 22.87 2.93 -20.06
C ALA A 160 22.26 2.25 -21.31
N ASP A 161 22.05 0.92 -21.27
CA ASP A 161 21.61 0.11 -22.41
C ASP A 161 20.35 -0.71 -22.17
N ALA A 162 19.73 -0.69 -20.97
CA ALA A 162 18.54 -1.46 -20.65
C ALA A 162 17.60 -0.72 -19.71
N LYS A 163 16.29 -0.97 -19.89
CA LYS A 163 15.21 -0.47 -19.04
C LYS A 163 14.44 -1.65 -18.49
N PRO A 164 14.94 -2.29 -17.42
CA PRO A 164 14.27 -3.46 -16.88
C PRO A 164 12.98 -3.10 -16.17
N ASP A 165 11.97 -3.93 -16.42
CA ASP A 165 10.68 -3.87 -15.76
C ASP A 165 10.71 -4.69 -14.47
N LEU A 166 9.94 -4.25 -13.49
CA LEU A 166 9.75 -4.94 -12.23
C LEU A 166 8.35 -5.54 -12.14
N LEU A 167 8.28 -6.82 -11.85
CA LEU A 167 7.06 -7.51 -11.43
C LEU A 167 7.26 -8.04 -10.01
N HIS A 168 6.44 -7.56 -9.07
CA HIS A 168 6.40 -8.06 -7.70
C HIS A 168 5.03 -8.68 -7.43
N TYR A 169 5.00 -9.84 -6.78
CA TYR A 169 3.77 -10.50 -6.36
C TYR A 169 3.91 -10.99 -4.93
N ASP A 170 2.90 -10.77 -4.12
CA ASP A 170 2.89 -11.18 -2.73
C ASP A 170 1.51 -11.65 -2.25
N LEU A 171 1.53 -12.47 -1.20
CA LEU A 171 0.41 -12.69 -0.31
C LEU A 171 0.61 -11.81 0.92
N ARG A 172 -0.41 -11.04 1.25
CA ARG A 172 -0.33 -9.98 2.26
C ARG A 172 -1.39 -10.14 3.33
N LEU A 173 -0.99 -9.88 4.56
CA LEU A 173 -1.85 -9.69 5.71
C LEU A 173 -1.91 -8.19 6.03
N LYS A 174 -3.11 -7.67 6.24
CA LYS A 174 -3.34 -6.27 6.58
C LYS A 174 -4.20 -6.22 7.85
N LEU A 175 -3.72 -5.53 8.88
CA LEU A 175 -4.48 -5.26 10.10
C LEU A 175 -4.88 -3.79 10.09
N ARG A 176 -6.20 -3.52 10.10
CA ARG A 176 -6.76 -2.17 10.07
C ARG A 176 -7.50 -1.87 11.36
N TYR A 177 -7.25 -0.71 11.94
CA TYR A 177 -8.02 -0.12 13.03
C TYR A 177 -8.99 0.91 12.47
N VAL A 178 -10.27 0.76 12.75
CA VAL A 178 -11.35 1.63 12.30
C VAL A 178 -11.69 2.61 13.42
N PHE A 179 -11.72 3.92 13.10
CA PHE A 179 -11.94 5.00 14.06
C PHE A 179 -13.42 5.29 14.29
#